data_e15ef9afa9ed69c7a2c0adc64afc6373
#
_entry.id   e15ef9afa9ed69c7a2c0adc64afc6373
#
_cell.length_a   1.000
_cell.length_b   1.000
_cell.length_c   1.000
_cell.angle_alpha   90.00
_cell.angle_beta   90.00
_cell.angle_gamma   90.00
#
_symmetry.space_group_name_H-M   'P 1'
#
loop_
_entity.id
_entity.type
_entity.pdbx_description
1 polymer ?
#
loop_
_entity_poly.entity_id
_entity_poly.type
_entity_poly.pdbx_seq_one_letter_code
_entity_poly.pdbx_strand_id
1 'polypeptide(L)'
;ASIERYNELCATGLDEDFGKEKSLMFAVNQPPYYAYAGEKTLGGMLCNTSGVAIDENGQVLARETFRPIPGLFAAGNTAGSRFGIQYTTALCGVSIAFAVTQGKFTGEYVASLA
;
A
#
# COMPACT_ATOMS: atom_id res chain seq x y z
N ALA A 1 -7.74 26.74 16.69
CA ALA A 1 -8.62 26.48 15.52
C ALA A 1 -8.61 25.01 15.11
N SER A 2 -7.55 24.47 14.46
CA SER A 2 -7.60 23.09 13.93
C SER A 2 -7.67 22.01 15.03
N ILE A 3 -6.90 22.13 16.09
CA ILE A 3 -6.93 21.19 17.22
C ILE A 3 -8.27 21.24 17.94
N GLU A 4 -8.84 22.41 18.18
CA GLU A 4 -10.15 22.58 18.81
C GLU A 4 -11.23 21.90 17.96
N ARG A 5 -11.27 22.19 16.63
CA ARG A 5 -12.19 21.53 15.72
C ARG A 5 -12.04 20.01 15.74
N TYR A 6 -10.80 19.49 15.71
CA TYR A 6 -10.56 18.06 15.80
C TYR A 6 -11.05 17.46 17.13
N ASN A 7 -10.85 18.16 18.25
CA ASN A 7 -11.34 17.71 19.56
C ASN A 7 -12.88 17.68 19.63
N GLU A 8 -13.55 18.63 19.00
CA GLU A 8 -15.02 18.62 18.85
C GLU A 8 -15.48 17.37 18.07
N LEU A 9 -14.83 17.07 16.93
CA LEU A 9 -15.13 15.87 16.16
C LEU A 9 -14.86 14.58 16.94
N CYS A 10 -13.80 14.53 17.74
CA CYS A 10 -13.54 13.41 18.65
C CYS A 10 -14.67 13.23 19.68
N ALA A 11 -15.22 14.32 20.21
CA ALA A 11 -16.30 14.26 21.19
C ALA A 11 -17.62 13.73 20.57
N THR A 12 -17.90 14.05 19.32
CA THR A 12 -19.05 13.50 18.58
C THR A 12 -18.81 12.08 18.11
N GLY A 13 -17.54 11.68 17.91
CA GLY A 13 -17.13 10.40 17.36
C GLY A 13 -17.41 10.26 15.86
N LEU A 14 -17.58 11.39 15.16
CA LEU A 14 -17.77 11.46 13.72
C LEU A 14 -16.84 12.53 13.14
N ASP A 15 -15.92 12.14 12.29
CA ASP A 15 -15.04 13.04 11.56
C ASP A 15 -15.71 13.45 10.23
N GLU A 16 -16.42 14.57 10.27
CA GLU A 16 -17.10 15.15 9.10
C GLU A 16 -16.10 15.76 8.09
N ASP A 17 -14.87 16.09 8.55
CA ASP A 17 -13.91 16.82 7.74
C ASP A 17 -13.08 15.86 6.84
N PHE A 18 -12.70 14.69 7.36
CA PHE A 18 -11.83 13.73 6.66
C PHE A 18 -12.31 12.27 6.72
N GLY A 19 -13.42 11.98 7.40
CA GLY A 19 -13.99 10.64 7.48
C GLY A 19 -13.13 9.65 8.27
N LYS A 20 -12.35 10.12 9.25
CA LYS A 20 -11.52 9.26 10.08
C LYS A 20 -12.39 8.34 10.94
N GLU A 21 -12.06 7.05 10.94
CA GLU A 21 -12.79 6.06 11.72
C GLU A 21 -12.77 6.40 13.23
N LYS A 22 -13.90 6.26 13.90
CA LYS A 22 -14.09 6.59 15.33
C LYS A 22 -13.05 5.93 16.25
N SER A 23 -12.71 4.67 15.97
CA SER A 23 -11.69 3.90 16.74
C SER A 23 -10.29 4.50 16.67
N LEU A 24 -10.02 5.37 15.68
CA LEU A 24 -8.75 6.03 15.46
C LEU A 24 -8.77 7.51 15.89
N MET A 25 -9.89 8.01 16.42
CA MET A 25 -10.04 9.39 16.86
C MET A 25 -9.65 9.53 18.33
N PHE A 26 -8.55 10.24 18.58
CA PHE A 26 -8.05 10.54 19.92
C PHE A 26 -7.89 12.04 20.08
N ALA A 27 -8.60 12.63 21.05
CA ALA A 27 -8.54 14.06 21.32
C ALA A 27 -7.14 14.49 21.81
N VAL A 28 -6.68 15.64 21.31
CA VAL A 28 -5.43 16.28 21.71
C VAL A 28 -5.74 17.28 22.82
N ASN A 29 -5.94 16.79 24.06
CA ASN A 29 -6.43 17.59 25.19
C ASN A 29 -5.66 17.38 26.51
N GLN A 30 -4.56 16.61 26.49
CA GLN A 30 -3.74 16.36 27.67
C GLN A 30 -2.30 16.87 27.46
N PRO A 31 -1.83 17.82 28.29
CA PRO A 31 -0.44 18.28 28.23
C PRO A 31 0.52 17.20 28.83
N PRO A 32 1.84 17.27 28.50
CA PRO A 32 2.48 18.30 27.70
C PRO A 32 2.27 18.12 26.19
N TYR A 33 2.18 19.23 25.45
CA TYR A 33 2.05 19.22 23.99
C TYR A 33 3.41 19.44 23.34
N TYR A 34 3.67 18.69 22.28
CA TYR A 34 4.89 18.80 21.48
C TYR A 34 4.51 19.12 20.04
N ALA A 35 5.11 20.14 19.46
CA ALA A 35 4.96 20.48 18.06
C ALA A 35 6.30 20.28 17.35
N TYR A 36 6.28 19.54 16.26
CA TYR A 36 7.43 19.35 15.39
C TYR A 36 7.18 20.06 14.06
N ALA A 37 8.01 21.03 13.73
CA ALA A 37 8.03 21.67 12.42
C ALA A 37 9.05 20.93 11.53
N GLY A 38 8.57 19.96 10.79
CA GLY A 38 9.37 19.24 9.81
C GLY A 38 9.41 19.98 8.46
N GLU A 39 10.50 19.83 7.74
CA GLU A 39 10.54 20.25 6.34
C GLU A 39 9.53 19.40 5.54
N LYS A 40 8.80 20.05 4.61
CA LYS A 40 7.97 19.36 3.64
C LYS A 40 8.87 18.69 2.59
N THR A 41 9.52 17.62 2.96
CA THR A 41 10.18 16.74 2.01
C THR A 41 9.17 15.71 1.51
N LEU A 42 9.21 15.40 0.22
CA LEU A 42 8.61 14.17 -0.27
C LEU A 42 9.35 13.04 0.42
N GLY A 43 8.73 12.47 1.46
CA GLY A 43 9.29 11.36 2.21
C GLY A 43 9.63 10.20 1.29
N GLY A 44 10.60 9.37 1.69
CA GLY A 44 10.96 8.20 0.93
C GLY A 44 9.75 7.31 0.67
N MET A 45 9.57 6.85 -0.57
CA MET A 45 8.57 5.84 -0.89
C MET A 45 8.98 4.49 -0.33
N LEU A 46 8.14 3.90 0.51
CA LEU A 46 8.34 2.55 1.01
C LEU A 46 8.15 1.49 -0.08
N CYS A 47 7.15 1.67 -0.92
CA CYS A 47 6.95 0.84 -2.10
C CYS A 47 6.08 1.56 -3.12
N ASN A 48 6.18 1.13 -4.38
CA ASN A 48 5.26 1.53 -5.42
C ASN A 48 4.07 0.55 -5.44
N THR A 49 2.84 1.07 -5.47
CA THR A 49 1.63 0.26 -5.60
C THR A 49 1.30 -0.08 -7.05
N SER A 50 1.91 0.63 -8.01
CA SER A 50 1.83 0.32 -9.44
C SER A 50 2.92 -0.68 -9.86
N GLY A 51 2.71 -1.33 -11.01
CA GLY A 51 3.64 -2.27 -11.60
C GLY A 51 3.08 -2.80 -12.91
N VAL A 52 3.78 -3.74 -13.54
CA VAL A 52 3.28 -4.38 -14.76
C VAL A 52 2.08 -5.30 -14.44
N ALA A 53 1.10 -5.35 -15.34
CA ALA A 53 -0.01 -6.29 -15.21
C ALA A 53 0.51 -7.71 -15.41
N ILE A 54 0.09 -8.63 -14.55
CA ILE A 54 0.44 -10.04 -14.64
C ILE A 54 -0.80 -10.92 -14.50
N ASP A 55 -0.70 -12.16 -14.98
CA ASP A 55 -1.69 -13.22 -14.68
C ASP A 55 -1.35 -13.97 -13.39
N GLU A 56 -2.10 -15.02 -13.08
CA GLU A 56 -1.92 -15.88 -11.90
C GLU A 56 -0.58 -16.63 -11.87
N ASN A 57 0.08 -16.79 -13.01
CA ASN A 57 1.37 -17.45 -13.16
C ASN A 57 2.56 -16.50 -13.14
N GLY A 58 2.29 -15.19 -13.05
CA GLY A 58 3.30 -14.15 -13.10
C GLY A 58 3.73 -13.76 -14.51
N GLN A 59 3.02 -14.20 -15.57
CA GLN A 59 3.28 -13.79 -16.94
C GLN A 59 2.85 -12.34 -17.14
N VAL A 60 3.71 -11.51 -17.71
CA VAL A 60 3.40 -10.10 -17.99
C VAL A 60 2.39 -10.00 -19.13
N LEU A 61 1.35 -9.21 -18.94
CA LEU A 61 0.29 -9.00 -19.92
C LEU A 61 0.58 -7.78 -20.79
N ALA A 62 0.39 -7.92 -22.08
CA ALA A 62 0.45 -6.81 -23.01
C ALA A 62 -0.71 -5.83 -22.77
N ARG A 63 -0.41 -4.52 -22.74
CA ARG A 63 -1.36 -3.46 -22.38
C ARG A 63 -2.62 -3.43 -23.26
N GLU A 64 -2.44 -3.65 -24.57
CA GLU A 64 -3.51 -3.51 -25.56
C GLU A 64 -4.42 -4.74 -25.63
N THR A 65 -3.86 -5.92 -25.42
CA THR A 65 -4.57 -7.20 -25.65
C THR A 65 -4.88 -7.96 -24.36
N PHE A 66 -4.25 -7.59 -23.26
CA PHE A 66 -4.26 -8.33 -21.99
C PHE A 66 -3.86 -9.81 -22.16
N ARG A 67 -3.10 -10.13 -23.19
CA ARG A 67 -2.54 -11.48 -23.41
C ARG A 67 -1.12 -11.57 -22.85
N PRO A 68 -0.71 -12.74 -22.33
CA PRO A 68 0.66 -12.94 -21.88
C PRO A 68 1.68 -12.66 -22.98
N ILE A 69 2.75 -11.95 -22.61
CA ILE A 69 3.92 -11.76 -23.46
C ILE A 69 4.81 -12.99 -23.30
N PRO A 70 5.05 -13.78 -24.37
CA PRO A 70 5.81 -15.03 -24.24
C PRO A 70 7.21 -14.79 -23.65
N GLY A 71 7.58 -15.59 -22.64
CA GLY A 71 8.89 -15.55 -22.00
C GLY A 71 9.12 -14.37 -21.04
N LEU A 72 8.12 -13.51 -20.81
CA LEU A 72 8.24 -12.37 -19.90
C LEU A 72 7.43 -12.60 -18.61
N PHE A 73 8.12 -12.60 -17.47
CA PHE A 73 7.54 -12.81 -16.15
C PHE A 73 7.91 -11.68 -15.19
N ALA A 74 7.07 -11.42 -14.22
CA ALA A 74 7.34 -10.45 -13.18
C ALA A 74 6.81 -10.92 -11.82
N ALA A 75 7.57 -10.65 -10.78
CA ALA A 75 7.20 -10.96 -9.41
C ALA A 75 7.67 -9.84 -8.46
N GLY A 76 7.19 -9.88 -7.23
CA GLY A 76 7.56 -8.92 -6.19
C GLY A 76 7.11 -7.49 -6.51
N ASN A 77 7.93 -6.50 -6.21
CA ASN A 77 7.56 -5.08 -6.35
C ASN A 77 7.37 -4.62 -7.81
N THR A 78 7.84 -5.38 -8.77
CA THR A 78 7.65 -5.11 -10.20
C THR A 78 6.24 -5.48 -10.67
N ALA A 79 5.62 -6.49 -10.05
CA ALA A 79 4.25 -6.89 -10.33
C ALA A 79 3.25 -5.89 -9.74
N GLY A 80 2.31 -5.44 -10.55
CA GLY A 80 1.22 -4.54 -10.15
C GLY A 80 0.09 -5.25 -9.41
N SER A 81 -0.91 -4.46 -9.01
CA SER A 81 -2.17 -4.93 -8.40
C SER A 81 -2.04 -5.70 -7.07
N ARG A 82 -0.90 -5.64 -6.39
CA ARG A 82 -0.66 -6.35 -5.13
C ARG A 82 -1.39 -5.74 -3.92
N PHE A 83 -1.55 -4.43 -3.91
CA PHE A 83 -2.07 -3.69 -2.76
C PHE A 83 -3.35 -2.90 -3.07
N GLY A 84 -3.95 -3.08 -4.22
CA GLY A 84 -5.06 -2.25 -4.66
C GLY A 84 -4.67 -0.76 -4.70
N ILE A 85 -5.35 0.07 -3.94
CA ILE A 85 -5.14 1.52 -3.94
C ILE A 85 -4.21 2.02 -2.82
N GLN A 86 -3.88 1.19 -1.84
CA GLN A 86 -3.09 1.61 -0.67
C GLN A 86 -2.17 0.50 -0.16
N TYR A 87 -0.93 0.87 0.17
CA TYR A 87 0.00 -0.01 0.86
C TYR A 87 -0.41 -0.19 2.33
N THR A 88 -0.53 -1.43 2.76
CA THR A 88 -0.95 -1.78 4.13
C THR A 88 0.21 -1.65 5.11
N THR A 89 0.35 -0.52 5.77
CA THR A 89 1.39 -0.28 6.78
C THR A 89 1.15 -1.04 8.09
N ALA A 90 -0.09 -1.44 8.36
CA ALA A 90 -0.46 -2.21 9.56
C ALA A 90 0.10 -3.64 9.56
N LEU A 91 0.45 -4.20 8.40
CA LEU A 91 1.01 -5.53 8.25
C LEU A 91 2.50 -5.45 7.90
N CYS A 92 3.34 -5.39 8.93
CA CYS A 92 4.79 -5.38 8.74
C CYS A 92 5.26 -6.63 7.98
N GLY A 93 6.15 -6.43 7.00
CA GLY A 93 6.72 -7.54 6.21
C GLY A 93 5.87 -8.04 5.05
N VAL A 94 4.66 -7.51 4.85
CA VAL A 94 3.74 -7.96 3.78
C VAL A 94 4.37 -7.88 2.39
N SER A 95 5.12 -6.81 2.08
CA SER A 95 5.79 -6.67 0.79
C SER A 95 6.84 -7.74 0.53
N ILE A 96 7.62 -8.09 1.56
CA ILE A 96 8.63 -9.16 1.49
C ILE A 96 7.93 -10.51 1.34
N ALA A 97 6.89 -10.76 2.13
CA ALA A 97 6.12 -12.01 2.06
C ALA A 97 5.53 -12.22 0.66
N PHE A 98 4.92 -11.18 0.07
CA PHE A 98 4.44 -11.25 -1.30
C PHE A 98 5.56 -11.51 -2.31
N ALA A 99 6.70 -10.82 -2.18
CA ALA A 99 7.81 -10.99 -3.11
C ALA A 99 8.37 -12.42 -3.08
N VAL A 100 8.55 -13.00 -1.89
CA VAL A 100 9.03 -14.37 -1.73
C VAL A 100 8.01 -15.38 -2.26
N THR A 101 6.75 -15.26 -1.86
CA THR A 101 5.69 -16.19 -2.26
C THR A 101 5.46 -16.16 -3.77
N GLN A 102 5.28 -14.98 -4.33
CA GLN A 102 5.05 -14.81 -5.76
C GLN A 102 6.26 -15.24 -6.58
N GLY A 103 7.48 -14.89 -6.14
CA GLY A 103 8.71 -15.32 -6.80
C GLY A 103 8.85 -16.84 -6.83
N LYS A 104 8.47 -17.52 -5.73
CA LYS A 104 8.45 -18.99 -5.67
C LYS A 104 7.46 -19.57 -6.69
N PHE A 105 6.19 -19.17 -6.66
CA PHE A 105 5.18 -19.71 -7.57
C PHE A 105 5.49 -19.42 -9.04
N THR A 106 5.90 -18.19 -9.36
CA THR A 106 6.32 -17.85 -10.72
C THR A 106 7.52 -18.68 -11.16
N GLY A 107 8.50 -18.89 -10.28
CA GLY A 107 9.67 -19.72 -10.58
C GLY A 107 9.32 -21.20 -10.80
N GLU A 108 8.43 -21.77 -10.00
CA GLU A 108 7.93 -23.14 -10.18
C GLU A 108 7.17 -23.28 -11.51
N TYR A 109 6.35 -22.29 -11.86
CA TYR A 109 5.66 -22.28 -13.15
C TYR A 109 6.65 -22.21 -14.31
N VAL A 110 7.62 -21.30 -14.29
CA VAL A 110 8.66 -21.19 -15.34
C VAL A 110 9.42 -22.50 -15.48
N ALA A 111 9.80 -23.15 -14.37
CA ALA A 111 10.49 -24.44 -14.39
C ALA A 111 9.63 -25.55 -15.01
N SER A 112 8.30 -25.47 -14.92
CA SER A 112 7.40 -26.44 -15.54
C SER A 112 7.22 -26.27 -17.06
N LEU A 113 7.71 -25.15 -17.63
CA LEU A 113 7.65 -24.88 -19.07
C LEU A 113 8.88 -25.41 -19.83
N ALA A 114 9.92 -25.82 -19.12
CA ALA A 114 11.17 -26.37 -19.67
C ALA A 114 11.05 -27.87 -19.89
#